data_9fbacf6b5eaaba04a524a1f75c3aa02c
#
_entry.id   9fbacf6b5eaaba04a524a1f75c3aa02c
#
_cell.length_a   1.000
_cell.length_b   1.000
_cell.length_c   1.000
_cell.angle_alpha   90.00
_cell.angle_beta   90.00
_cell.angle_gamma   90.00
#
_symmetry.space_group_name_H-M   'P 1'
#
loop_
_entity.id
_entity.type
_entity.pdbx_description
1 polymer ?
#
loop_
_entity_poly.entity_id
_entity_poly.type
_entity_poly.pdbx_seq_one_letter_code
_entity_poly.pdbx_strand_id
1 'polypeptide(L)'
;MTSAQEAIIQQPYYSSQNTYPPRYYQRIAINRTVDAIARGQKRLLLVMATGTGKTYTAFQIVYRMLQSGMKRKILYLADRNILVDQSIQQDFAPLEKVIHKINVAKDDKNTITSHEVYFSLYQQLVGDDDKEHFSELFTPDFFDLIIVDECHRGSAKEESRWRKILEYFSSATQIGMTATPKETKYISNLSYFHEPVYSYSLKEGIEDGFLAPFRVINIMTDIGDGWRPRKGQRDISGNEIEDRIYTNSDYDYNIVIEDRIQPVSYTHLTLPTKLEV
;
A
#
# COMPACT_ATOMS: atom_id res chain seq x y z
N MET A 1 -4.03 -31.39 -9.32
CA MET A 1 -3.99 -30.15 -10.12
C MET A 1 -4.60 -30.47 -11.49
N THR A 2 -5.43 -29.59 -12.05
CA THR A 2 -5.95 -29.76 -13.40
C THR A 2 -4.96 -29.24 -14.44
N SER A 3 -5.02 -29.69 -15.68
CA SER A 3 -4.14 -29.20 -16.76
C SER A 3 -4.29 -27.68 -16.98
N ALA A 4 -5.48 -27.11 -16.76
CA ALA A 4 -5.70 -25.66 -16.79
C ALA A 4 -4.95 -24.92 -15.65
N GLN A 5 -4.93 -25.47 -14.45
CA GLN A 5 -4.18 -24.90 -13.34
C GLN A 5 -2.65 -24.95 -13.59
N GLU A 6 -2.17 -26.04 -14.16
CA GLU A 6 -0.76 -26.17 -14.56
C GLU A 6 -0.34 -25.15 -15.62
N ALA A 7 -1.18 -24.95 -16.63
CA ALA A 7 -0.93 -23.94 -17.66
C ALA A 7 -0.81 -22.51 -17.09
N ILE A 8 -1.58 -22.16 -16.07
CA ILE A 8 -1.50 -20.87 -15.39
C ILE A 8 -0.18 -20.74 -14.61
N ILE A 9 0.19 -21.79 -13.87
CA ILE A 9 1.42 -21.80 -13.05
C ILE A 9 2.67 -21.76 -13.93
N GLN A 10 2.60 -22.33 -15.12
CA GLN A 10 3.73 -22.37 -16.08
C GLN A 10 3.86 -21.11 -16.94
N GLN A 11 2.95 -20.14 -16.84
CA GLN A 11 3.11 -18.88 -17.58
C GLN A 11 4.44 -18.21 -17.24
N PRO A 12 5.23 -17.80 -18.26
CA PRO A 12 6.52 -17.16 -18.02
C PRO A 12 6.35 -15.80 -17.36
N TYR A 13 7.40 -15.34 -16.70
CA TYR A 13 7.51 -13.95 -16.28
C TYR A 13 7.60 -13.04 -17.49
N TYR A 14 7.09 -11.80 -17.34
CA TYR A 14 7.41 -10.77 -18.30
C TYR A 14 8.91 -10.53 -18.35
N SER A 15 9.46 -10.50 -19.53
CA SER A 15 10.87 -10.23 -19.79
C SER A 15 11.01 -9.36 -21.03
N SER A 16 11.83 -8.34 -20.98
CA SER A 16 12.24 -7.52 -22.12
C SER A 16 13.73 -7.17 -22.00
N GLN A 17 14.31 -6.61 -23.05
CA GLN A 17 15.73 -6.19 -23.04
C GLN A 17 16.04 -5.15 -21.97
N ASN A 18 15.04 -4.36 -21.55
CA ASN A 18 15.17 -3.27 -20.60
C ASN A 18 14.64 -3.59 -19.20
N THR A 19 14.20 -4.83 -18.93
CA THR A 19 13.69 -5.24 -17.63
C THR A 19 14.60 -6.24 -16.95
N TYR A 20 14.87 -6.00 -15.67
CA TYR A 20 15.60 -6.98 -14.87
C TYR A 20 14.72 -8.20 -14.56
N PRO A 21 15.28 -9.41 -14.54
CA PRO A 21 14.53 -10.59 -14.10
C PRO A 21 14.14 -10.44 -12.62
N PRO A 22 13.00 -11.03 -12.21
CA PRO A 22 12.60 -11.00 -10.81
C PRO A 22 13.70 -11.61 -9.92
N ARG A 23 13.99 -10.93 -8.79
CA ARG A 23 14.89 -11.45 -7.75
C ARG A 23 14.31 -12.72 -7.14
N TYR A 24 15.13 -13.54 -6.50
CA TYR A 24 14.72 -14.86 -6.01
C TYR A 24 13.48 -14.77 -5.09
N TYR A 25 13.44 -13.84 -4.16
CA TYR A 25 12.31 -13.65 -3.23
C TYR A 25 11.04 -13.16 -3.96
N GLN A 26 11.19 -12.31 -4.98
CA GLN A 26 10.08 -11.90 -5.85
C GLN A 26 9.52 -13.08 -6.63
N ARG A 27 10.39 -13.95 -7.14
CA ARG A 27 9.97 -15.18 -7.83
C ARG A 27 9.18 -16.10 -6.92
N ILE A 28 9.61 -16.26 -5.66
CA ILE A 28 8.87 -17.05 -4.67
C ILE A 28 7.50 -16.42 -4.41
N ALA A 29 7.46 -15.09 -4.17
CA ALA A 29 6.23 -14.34 -3.94
C ALA A 29 5.24 -14.50 -5.10
N ILE A 30 5.70 -14.27 -6.34
CA ILE A 30 4.89 -14.37 -7.56
C ILE A 30 4.37 -15.80 -7.72
N ASN A 31 5.24 -16.81 -7.62
CA ASN A 31 4.85 -18.20 -7.85
C ASN A 31 3.86 -18.71 -6.81
N ARG A 32 4.06 -18.40 -5.52
CA ARG A 32 3.12 -18.78 -4.45
C ARG A 32 1.77 -18.12 -4.64
N THR A 33 1.75 -16.83 -5.02
CA THR A 33 0.51 -16.11 -5.26
C THR A 33 -0.24 -16.68 -6.47
N VAL A 34 0.46 -16.93 -7.57
CA VAL A 34 -0.13 -17.51 -8.79
C VAL A 34 -0.66 -18.93 -8.53
N ASP A 35 0.09 -19.77 -7.81
CA ASP A 35 -0.35 -21.11 -7.41
C ASP A 35 -1.61 -21.06 -6.53
N ALA A 36 -1.63 -20.17 -5.53
CA ALA A 36 -2.80 -20.01 -4.66
C ALA A 36 -4.05 -19.55 -5.44
N ILE A 37 -3.89 -18.61 -6.38
CA ILE A 37 -4.99 -18.17 -7.27
C ILE A 37 -5.46 -19.32 -8.16
N ALA A 38 -4.54 -20.07 -8.76
CA ALA A 38 -4.86 -21.20 -9.63
C ALA A 38 -5.62 -22.30 -8.86
N ARG A 39 -5.35 -22.47 -7.57
CA ARG A 39 -6.09 -23.39 -6.67
C ARG A 39 -7.43 -22.84 -6.19
N GLY A 40 -7.80 -21.61 -6.57
CA GLY A 40 -9.09 -21.01 -6.23
C GLY A 40 -9.12 -20.25 -4.90
N GLN A 41 -7.96 -19.96 -4.29
CA GLN A 41 -7.92 -19.10 -3.11
C GLN A 41 -8.39 -17.69 -3.47
N LYS A 42 -9.33 -17.15 -2.69
CA LYS A 42 -10.00 -15.89 -2.99
C LYS A 42 -9.39 -14.69 -2.27
N ARG A 43 -8.78 -14.89 -1.12
CA ARG A 43 -8.16 -13.84 -0.32
C ARG A 43 -6.71 -14.21 -0.04
N LEU A 44 -5.80 -13.33 -0.37
CA LEU A 44 -4.37 -13.54 -0.25
C LEU A 44 -3.71 -12.32 0.37
N LEU A 45 -2.74 -12.54 1.25
CA LEU A 45 -1.90 -11.48 1.80
C LEU A 45 -0.46 -11.70 1.37
N LEU A 46 0.16 -10.64 0.85
CA LEU A 46 1.57 -10.62 0.48
C LEU A 46 2.29 -9.58 1.36
N VAL A 47 3.21 -10.05 2.18
CA VAL A 47 4.00 -9.19 3.07
C VAL A 47 5.39 -9.05 2.50
N MET A 48 5.75 -7.85 2.07
CA MET A 48 7.08 -7.57 1.51
C MET A 48 7.56 -6.19 1.99
N ALA A 49 8.77 -6.12 2.53
CA ALA A 49 9.34 -4.88 3.04
C ALA A 49 9.37 -3.76 2.00
N THR A 50 9.37 -2.50 2.45
CA THR A 50 9.53 -1.35 1.56
C THR A 50 10.88 -1.44 0.83
N GLY A 51 10.91 -1.09 -0.46
CA GLY A 51 12.12 -1.18 -1.29
C GLY A 51 12.38 -2.57 -1.91
N THR A 52 11.58 -3.59 -1.62
CA THR A 52 11.74 -4.94 -2.18
C THR A 52 11.04 -5.14 -3.53
N GLY A 53 10.41 -4.10 -4.09
CA GLY A 53 9.74 -4.14 -5.39
C GLY A 53 8.36 -4.80 -5.34
N LYS A 54 7.53 -4.42 -4.38
CA LYS A 54 6.11 -4.85 -4.28
C LYS A 54 5.35 -4.58 -5.57
N THR A 55 5.46 -3.36 -6.11
CA THR A 55 4.77 -2.95 -7.35
C THR A 55 5.19 -3.81 -8.54
N TYR A 56 6.49 -4.07 -8.69
CA TYR A 56 7.01 -4.97 -9.71
C TYR A 56 6.48 -6.41 -9.53
N THR A 57 6.41 -6.88 -8.30
CA THR A 57 5.83 -8.20 -7.99
C THR A 57 4.35 -8.27 -8.38
N ALA A 58 3.58 -7.21 -8.08
CA ALA A 58 2.19 -7.09 -8.48
C ALA A 58 2.04 -7.08 -10.01
N PHE A 59 2.87 -6.31 -10.71
CA PHE A 59 2.90 -6.29 -12.18
C PHE A 59 3.11 -7.69 -12.77
N GLN A 60 4.08 -8.45 -12.29
CA GLN A 60 4.34 -9.80 -12.76
C GLN A 60 3.17 -10.77 -12.51
N ILE A 61 2.48 -10.62 -11.37
CA ILE A 61 1.26 -11.40 -11.07
C ILE A 61 0.17 -11.03 -12.07
N VAL A 62 -0.10 -9.73 -12.27
CA VAL A 62 -1.10 -9.23 -13.21
C VAL A 62 -0.80 -9.70 -14.62
N TYR A 63 0.42 -9.55 -15.09
CA TYR A 63 0.86 -10.01 -16.41
C TYR A 63 0.57 -11.50 -16.62
N ARG A 64 0.96 -12.36 -15.68
CA ARG A 64 0.72 -13.82 -15.78
C ARG A 64 -0.77 -14.17 -15.76
N MET A 65 -1.58 -13.45 -14.98
CA MET A 65 -3.02 -13.65 -14.93
C MET A 65 -3.70 -13.27 -16.24
N LEU A 66 -3.28 -12.17 -16.87
CA LEU A 66 -3.77 -11.74 -18.18
C LEU A 66 -3.34 -12.73 -19.28
N GLN A 67 -2.06 -13.09 -19.33
CA GLN A 67 -1.53 -14.00 -20.35
C GLN A 67 -2.17 -15.40 -20.30
N SER A 68 -2.47 -15.88 -19.10
CA SER A 68 -3.18 -17.16 -18.94
C SER A 68 -4.68 -17.09 -19.30
N GLY A 69 -5.23 -15.88 -19.47
CA GLY A 69 -6.66 -15.65 -19.64
C GLY A 69 -7.52 -15.96 -18.41
N MET A 70 -6.89 -16.26 -17.25
CA MET A 70 -7.61 -16.60 -16.03
C MET A 70 -8.31 -15.39 -15.41
N LYS A 71 -7.69 -14.22 -15.54
CA LYS A 71 -8.20 -12.94 -15.05
C LYS A 71 -8.11 -11.92 -16.18
N ARG A 72 -9.20 -11.20 -16.44
CA ARG A 72 -9.32 -10.26 -17.56
C ARG A 72 -9.63 -8.84 -17.11
N LYS A 73 -10.28 -8.67 -15.97
CA LYS A 73 -10.65 -7.38 -15.39
C LYS A 73 -9.99 -7.26 -14.02
N ILE A 74 -8.99 -6.41 -13.94
CA ILE A 74 -8.12 -6.29 -12.77
C ILE A 74 -8.18 -4.88 -12.24
N LEU A 75 -8.42 -4.71 -10.93
CA LEU A 75 -8.41 -3.42 -10.23
C LEU A 75 -7.19 -3.34 -9.32
N TYR A 76 -6.39 -2.29 -9.48
CA TYR A 76 -5.29 -1.94 -8.60
C TYR A 76 -5.65 -0.71 -7.77
N LEU A 77 -5.74 -0.87 -6.46
CA LEU A 77 -6.07 0.18 -5.51
C LEU A 77 -4.83 0.64 -4.76
N ALA A 78 -4.59 1.95 -4.76
CA ALA A 78 -3.52 2.59 -4.01
C ALA A 78 -4.06 3.69 -3.09
N ASP A 79 -3.24 4.17 -2.15
CA ASP A 79 -3.60 5.24 -1.23
C ASP A 79 -3.22 6.64 -1.73
N ARG A 80 -2.29 6.75 -2.71
CA ARG A 80 -1.73 8.03 -3.19
C ARG A 80 -1.60 8.09 -4.70
N ASN A 81 -1.98 9.24 -5.28
CA ASN A 81 -1.89 9.50 -6.72
C ASN A 81 -0.47 9.34 -7.28
N ILE A 82 0.54 9.84 -6.57
CA ILE A 82 1.95 9.72 -7.00
C ILE A 82 2.33 8.25 -7.19
N LEU A 83 1.88 7.36 -6.30
CA LEU A 83 2.17 5.94 -6.40
C LEU A 83 1.47 5.30 -7.61
N VAL A 84 0.24 5.72 -7.91
CA VAL A 84 -0.49 5.24 -9.10
C VAL A 84 0.26 5.63 -10.38
N ASP A 85 0.62 6.91 -10.53
CA ASP A 85 1.29 7.41 -11.74
C ASP A 85 2.67 6.79 -11.93
N GLN A 86 3.45 6.65 -10.86
CA GLN A 86 4.74 5.96 -10.89
C GLN A 86 4.60 4.49 -11.25
N SER A 87 3.62 3.79 -10.67
CA SER A 87 3.37 2.37 -10.97
C SER A 87 3.04 2.17 -12.44
N ILE A 88 2.17 3.01 -13.02
CA ILE A 88 1.77 2.93 -14.43
C ILE A 88 2.97 3.22 -15.35
N GLN A 89 3.73 4.28 -15.06
CA GLN A 89 4.84 4.72 -15.93
C GLN A 89 6.09 3.84 -15.83
N GLN A 90 6.29 3.15 -14.74
CA GLN A 90 7.46 2.30 -14.50
C GLN A 90 7.15 0.83 -14.66
N ASP A 91 6.67 0.20 -13.60
CA ASP A 91 6.52 -1.26 -13.56
C ASP A 91 5.43 -1.77 -14.52
N PHE A 92 4.32 -1.04 -14.65
CA PHE A 92 3.20 -1.41 -15.50
C PHE A 92 3.26 -0.84 -16.93
N ALA A 93 4.31 -0.10 -17.30
CA ALA A 93 4.48 0.44 -18.64
C ALA A 93 4.27 -0.58 -19.79
N PRO A 94 4.68 -1.85 -19.66
CA PRO A 94 4.40 -2.86 -20.69
C PRO A 94 2.92 -3.14 -20.95
N LEU A 95 2.04 -2.79 -20.01
CA LEU A 95 0.60 -2.95 -20.10
C LEU A 95 -0.15 -1.64 -20.40
N GLU A 96 0.55 -0.54 -20.69
CA GLU A 96 -0.02 0.81 -20.85
C GLU A 96 -1.27 0.83 -21.76
N LYS A 97 -1.25 0.06 -22.84
CA LYS A 97 -2.34 0.02 -23.82
C LYS A 97 -3.66 -0.54 -23.27
N VAL A 98 -3.61 -1.33 -22.21
CA VAL A 98 -4.76 -1.98 -21.58
C VAL A 98 -5.09 -1.40 -20.20
N ILE A 99 -4.34 -0.38 -19.77
CA ILE A 99 -4.54 0.30 -18.50
C ILE A 99 -5.50 1.47 -18.64
N HIS A 100 -6.38 1.63 -17.66
CA HIS A 100 -7.19 2.81 -17.44
C HIS A 100 -7.04 3.33 -16.00
N LYS A 101 -6.69 4.60 -15.84
CA LYS A 101 -6.73 5.27 -14.55
C LYS A 101 -8.12 5.87 -14.37
N ILE A 102 -8.89 5.32 -13.42
CA ILE A 102 -10.27 5.74 -13.16
C ILE A 102 -10.31 7.19 -12.73
N ASN A 103 -11.21 7.95 -13.34
CA ASN A 103 -11.55 9.32 -12.98
C ASN A 103 -13.06 9.43 -12.82
N VAL A 104 -13.55 9.33 -11.58
CA VAL A 104 -14.97 9.30 -11.24
C VAL A 104 -15.77 10.50 -11.79
N ALA A 105 -15.11 11.65 -11.96
CA ALA A 105 -15.75 12.86 -12.50
C ALA A 105 -15.93 12.86 -14.03
N LYS A 106 -15.16 12.01 -14.76
CA LYS A 106 -15.11 12.02 -16.22
C LYS A 106 -15.56 10.71 -16.84
N ASP A 107 -15.41 9.61 -16.11
CA ASP A 107 -15.71 8.28 -16.62
C ASP A 107 -17.21 8.01 -16.62
N ASP A 108 -17.68 7.37 -17.70
CA ASP A 108 -19.04 6.91 -17.87
C ASP A 108 -19.05 5.38 -17.93
N LYS A 109 -20.06 4.77 -17.33
CA LYS A 109 -20.28 3.34 -17.28
C LYS A 109 -20.20 2.65 -18.65
N ASN A 110 -20.59 3.34 -19.71
CA ASN A 110 -20.58 2.79 -21.06
C ASN A 110 -19.19 2.78 -21.72
N THR A 111 -18.29 3.66 -21.30
CA THR A 111 -16.97 3.83 -21.91
C THR A 111 -15.86 3.17 -21.11
N ILE A 112 -16.01 3.09 -19.78
CA ILE A 112 -14.97 2.61 -18.87
C ILE A 112 -14.68 1.11 -19.01
N THR A 113 -15.62 0.31 -19.54
CA THR A 113 -15.56 -1.15 -19.53
C THR A 113 -14.58 -1.79 -20.52
N SER A 114 -13.98 -1.00 -21.44
CA SER A 114 -13.14 -1.50 -22.54
C SER A 114 -11.75 -1.99 -22.14
N HIS A 115 -11.21 -1.53 -21.00
CA HIS A 115 -9.85 -1.83 -20.56
C HIS A 115 -9.76 -3.14 -19.75
N GLU A 116 -8.56 -3.64 -19.53
CA GLU A 116 -8.30 -4.87 -18.77
C GLU A 116 -7.79 -4.57 -17.36
N VAL A 117 -6.96 -3.55 -17.20
CA VAL A 117 -6.36 -3.16 -15.92
C VAL A 117 -6.80 -1.75 -15.54
N TYR A 118 -7.32 -1.61 -14.35
CA TYR A 118 -7.84 -0.37 -13.81
C TYR A 118 -7.03 0.06 -12.60
N PHE A 119 -6.63 1.33 -12.56
CA PHE A 119 -5.97 1.94 -11.41
C PHE A 119 -6.88 2.98 -10.78
N SER A 120 -6.98 2.96 -9.47
CA SER A 120 -7.71 3.98 -8.72
C SER A 120 -7.16 4.20 -7.32
N LEU A 121 -7.50 5.34 -6.75
CA LEU A 121 -7.43 5.54 -5.30
C LEU A 121 -8.72 5.00 -4.67
N TYR A 122 -8.58 4.33 -3.52
CA TYR A 122 -9.78 3.90 -2.79
C TYR A 122 -10.61 5.10 -2.30
N GLN A 123 -9.95 6.26 -2.02
CA GLN A 123 -10.64 7.51 -1.66
C GLN A 123 -11.48 8.09 -2.81
N GLN A 124 -11.12 7.83 -4.07
CA GLN A 124 -11.91 8.26 -5.22
C GLN A 124 -13.14 7.38 -5.45
N LEU A 125 -13.01 6.09 -5.22
CA LEU A 125 -14.11 5.14 -5.38
C LEU A 125 -15.10 5.20 -4.22
N VAL A 126 -14.64 5.58 -3.02
CA VAL A 126 -15.49 5.89 -1.86
C VAL A 126 -15.24 7.34 -1.48
N GLY A 127 -16.18 8.23 -1.79
CA GLY A 127 -16.08 9.66 -1.52
C GLY A 127 -15.98 9.99 -0.03
N ASP A 128 -15.67 11.26 0.29
CA ASP A 128 -15.58 11.74 1.68
C ASP A 128 -16.93 11.76 2.40
N ASP A 129 -18.01 11.83 1.62
CA ASP A 129 -19.40 11.70 2.02
C ASP A 129 -19.88 10.24 2.13
N ASP A 130 -18.96 9.27 2.09
CA ASP A 130 -19.23 7.84 2.03
C ASP A 130 -20.03 7.38 0.79
N LYS A 131 -20.08 8.21 -0.26
CA LYS A 131 -20.72 7.86 -1.52
C LYS A 131 -19.94 6.77 -2.25
N GLU A 132 -20.62 5.71 -2.63
CA GLU A 132 -20.04 4.51 -3.24
C GLU A 132 -20.00 4.62 -4.77
N HIS A 133 -19.09 5.46 -5.31
CA HIS A 133 -18.95 5.67 -6.74
C HIS A 133 -18.62 4.41 -7.53
N PHE A 134 -18.00 3.41 -6.90
CA PHE A 134 -17.71 2.13 -7.56
C PHE A 134 -18.98 1.41 -8.01
N SER A 135 -20.09 1.52 -7.27
CA SER A 135 -21.36 0.89 -7.61
C SER A 135 -22.08 1.60 -8.78
N GLU A 136 -21.78 2.88 -8.99
CA GLU A 136 -22.30 3.64 -10.14
C GLU A 136 -21.59 3.26 -11.43
N LEU A 137 -20.29 2.94 -11.36
CA LEU A 137 -19.44 2.65 -12.52
C LEU A 137 -19.42 1.16 -12.91
N PHE A 138 -19.47 0.25 -11.94
CA PHE A 138 -19.23 -1.17 -12.16
C PHE A 138 -20.28 -2.06 -11.51
N THR A 139 -20.54 -3.20 -12.12
CA THR A 139 -21.35 -4.27 -11.49
C THR A 139 -20.53 -5.07 -10.47
N PRO A 140 -21.14 -5.74 -9.48
CA PRO A 140 -20.42 -6.47 -8.43
C PRO A 140 -19.50 -7.58 -8.93
N ASP A 141 -19.74 -8.09 -10.11
CA ASP A 141 -19.00 -9.18 -10.77
C ASP A 141 -18.01 -8.69 -11.85
N PHE A 142 -17.86 -7.36 -12.00
CA PHE A 142 -17.04 -6.78 -13.07
C PHE A 142 -15.56 -7.14 -12.97
N PHE A 143 -14.98 -7.11 -11.76
CA PHE A 143 -13.56 -7.42 -11.57
C PHE A 143 -13.34 -8.89 -11.22
N ASP A 144 -12.31 -9.48 -11.84
CA ASP A 144 -11.84 -10.84 -11.57
C ASP A 144 -10.77 -10.89 -10.48
N LEU A 145 -9.97 -9.83 -10.39
CA LEU A 145 -8.85 -9.69 -9.46
C LEU A 145 -8.79 -8.25 -8.95
N ILE A 146 -8.61 -8.10 -7.64
CA ILE A 146 -8.37 -6.79 -7.00
C ILE A 146 -7.09 -6.87 -6.20
N ILE A 147 -6.20 -5.90 -6.39
CA ILE A 147 -4.97 -5.73 -5.62
C ILE A 147 -5.10 -4.45 -4.81
N VAL A 148 -4.91 -4.54 -3.49
CA VAL A 148 -4.88 -3.39 -2.58
C VAL A 148 -3.44 -3.19 -2.12
N ASP A 149 -2.80 -2.15 -2.61
CA ASP A 149 -1.44 -1.80 -2.20
C ASP A 149 -1.46 -1.01 -0.89
N GLU A 150 -0.44 -1.25 -0.07
CA GLU A 150 -0.27 -0.64 1.26
C GLU A 150 -1.53 -0.78 2.15
N CYS A 151 -2.17 -1.95 2.11
CA CYS A 151 -3.43 -2.23 2.83
C CYS A 151 -3.34 -2.07 4.37
N HIS A 152 -2.14 -1.85 4.91
CA HIS A 152 -1.91 -1.53 6.33
C HIS A 152 -2.03 -0.04 6.66
N ARG A 153 -1.98 0.84 5.65
CA ARG A 153 -2.00 2.30 5.84
C ARG A 153 -3.41 2.80 6.05
N GLY A 154 -3.47 3.90 6.78
CA GLY A 154 -4.67 4.67 6.98
C GLY A 154 -5.28 4.57 8.38
N SER A 155 -6.26 5.43 8.61
CA SER A 155 -7.13 5.41 9.78
C SER A 155 -8.17 4.29 9.68
N ALA A 156 -8.90 4.03 10.75
CA ALA A 156 -10.04 3.11 10.72
C ALA A 156 -11.08 3.47 9.63
N LYS A 157 -11.21 4.77 9.32
CA LYS A 157 -12.09 5.27 8.24
C LYS A 157 -11.58 4.85 6.85
N GLU A 158 -10.28 4.90 6.61
CA GLU A 158 -9.69 4.52 5.33
C GLU A 158 -9.71 3.00 5.13
N GLU A 159 -9.52 2.22 6.20
CA GLU A 159 -9.71 0.78 6.16
C GLU A 159 -11.16 0.42 5.81
N SER A 160 -12.12 1.11 6.40
CA SER A 160 -13.55 0.94 6.05
C SER A 160 -13.80 1.19 4.56
N ARG A 161 -13.11 2.15 3.92
CA ARG A 161 -13.29 2.47 2.50
C ARG A 161 -12.87 1.34 1.57
N TRP A 162 -11.62 0.86 1.69
CA TRP A 162 -11.19 -0.23 0.79
C TRP A 162 -11.93 -1.54 1.11
N ARG A 163 -12.34 -1.77 2.35
CA ARG A 163 -13.17 -2.93 2.70
C ARG A 163 -14.53 -2.88 2.00
N LYS A 164 -15.22 -1.75 1.99
CA LYS A 164 -16.49 -1.60 1.26
C LYS A 164 -16.34 -1.98 -0.22
N ILE A 165 -15.24 -1.54 -0.87
CA ILE A 165 -14.94 -1.92 -2.24
C ILE A 165 -14.76 -3.44 -2.38
N LEU A 166 -13.98 -4.06 -1.49
CA LEU A 166 -13.74 -5.51 -1.55
C LEU A 166 -14.98 -6.34 -1.23
N GLU A 167 -15.83 -5.87 -0.33
CA GLU A 167 -17.11 -6.53 -0.02
C GLU A 167 -18.08 -6.46 -1.19
N TYR A 168 -18.14 -5.32 -1.87
CA TYR A 168 -18.96 -5.18 -3.09
C TYR A 168 -18.50 -6.11 -4.21
N PHE A 169 -17.21 -6.19 -4.47
CA PHE A 169 -16.63 -7.09 -5.48
C PHE A 169 -16.21 -8.44 -4.88
N SER A 170 -17.04 -9.03 -4.04
CA SER A 170 -16.74 -10.26 -3.30
C SER A 170 -16.49 -11.50 -4.17
N SER A 171 -16.94 -11.48 -5.44
CA SER A 171 -16.67 -12.53 -6.44
C SER A 171 -15.21 -12.53 -6.90
N ALA A 172 -14.52 -11.39 -6.86
CA ALA A 172 -13.14 -11.24 -7.28
C ALA A 172 -12.16 -12.00 -6.35
N THR A 173 -11.03 -12.40 -6.91
CA THR A 173 -9.86 -12.74 -6.11
C THR A 173 -9.25 -11.45 -5.57
N GLN A 174 -8.86 -11.43 -4.31
CA GLN A 174 -8.41 -10.21 -3.62
C GLN A 174 -7.03 -10.42 -3.01
N ILE A 175 -6.09 -9.56 -3.36
CA ILE A 175 -4.71 -9.58 -2.86
C ILE A 175 -4.47 -8.30 -2.05
N GLY A 176 -4.17 -8.44 -0.76
CA GLY A 176 -3.61 -7.36 0.04
C GLY A 176 -2.09 -7.38 -0.05
N MET A 177 -1.48 -6.22 -0.27
CA MET A 177 -0.03 -6.05 -0.25
C MET A 177 0.37 -5.07 0.84
N THR A 178 1.37 -5.42 1.63
CA THR A 178 1.81 -4.58 2.75
C THR A 178 3.30 -4.79 3.06
N ALA A 179 3.95 -3.77 3.60
CA ALA A 179 5.29 -3.92 4.16
C ALA A 179 5.25 -4.45 5.61
N THR A 180 4.21 -4.09 6.35
CA THR A 180 4.04 -4.45 7.76
C THR A 180 2.58 -4.83 8.01
N PRO A 181 2.27 -6.10 8.30
CA PRO A 181 0.92 -6.45 8.71
C PRO A 181 0.60 -5.75 10.03
N LYS A 182 -0.52 -5.05 10.08
CA LYS A 182 -1.02 -4.44 11.32
C LYS A 182 -1.86 -5.45 12.09
N GLU A 183 -1.49 -5.64 13.35
CA GLU A 183 -2.30 -6.30 14.35
C GLU A 183 -2.62 -5.26 15.45
N THR A 184 -3.71 -4.56 15.32
CA THR A 184 -4.25 -3.73 16.40
C THR A 184 -5.61 -4.28 16.81
N LYS A 185 -6.09 -3.91 18.00
CA LYS A 185 -7.38 -4.37 18.55
C LYS A 185 -8.58 -4.15 17.60
N TYR A 186 -8.44 -3.21 16.64
CA TYR A 186 -9.52 -2.80 15.73
C TYR A 186 -9.22 -3.06 14.25
N ILE A 187 -7.97 -3.37 13.89
CA ILE A 187 -7.51 -3.47 12.51
C ILE A 187 -6.62 -4.69 12.40
N SER A 188 -7.11 -5.70 11.74
CA SER A 188 -6.30 -6.86 11.41
C SER A 188 -6.46 -7.22 9.93
N ASN A 189 -5.41 -6.97 9.14
CA ASN A 189 -5.35 -7.43 7.76
C ASN A 189 -5.34 -8.97 7.71
N LEU A 190 -4.77 -9.61 8.74
CA LEU A 190 -4.77 -11.06 8.89
C LEU A 190 -6.19 -11.61 9.05
N SER A 191 -7.09 -10.89 9.74
CA SER A 191 -8.49 -11.34 9.87
C SER A 191 -9.25 -11.33 8.55
N TYR A 192 -8.89 -10.43 7.61
CA TYR A 192 -9.54 -10.34 6.31
C TYR A 192 -8.89 -11.22 5.25
N PHE A 193 -7.57 -11.14 5.10
CA PHE A 193 -6.82 -11.84 4.05
C PHE A 193 -6.28 -13.20 4.47
N HIS A 194 -6.35 -13.55 5.77
CA HIS A 194 -5.77 -14.74 6.39
C HIS A 194 -4.23 -14.69 6.43
N GLU A 195 -3.61 -15.84 6.73
CA GLU A 195 -2.16 -15.96 6.78
C GLU A 195 -1.49 -15.56 5.44
N PRO A 196 -0.35 -14.86 5.50
CA PRO A 196 0.35 -14.47 4.28
C PRO A 196 0.76 -15.68 3.43
N VAL A 197 0.50 -15.62 2.13
CA VAL A 197 1.01 -16.61 1.17
C VAL A 197 2.52 -16.56 1.07
N TYR A 198 3.10 -15.38 1.35
CA TYR A 198 4.53 -15.17 1.44
C TYR A 198 4.84 -13.93 2.28
N SER A 199 5.93 -14.02 3.04
CA SER A 199 6.49 -12.90 3.80
C SER A 199 7.97 -12.75 3.46
N TYR A 200 8.42 -11.52 3.24
CA TYR A 200 9.81 -11.13 3.08
C TYR A 200 10.06 -9.86 3.88
N SER A 201 10.68 -10.02 5.03
CA SER A 201 10.85 -8.98 6.03
C SER A 201 11.99 -8.02 5.68
N LEU A 202 12.01 -6.84 6.34
CA LEU A 202 13.12 -5.90 6.26
C LEU A 202 14.44 -6.54 6.71
N LYS A 203 14.39 -7.39 7.74
CA LYS A 203 15.57 -8.10 8.25
C LYS A 203 16.15 -9.04 7.19
N GLU A 204 15.32 -9.88 6.58
CA GLU A 204 15.74 -10.76 5.49
C GLU A 204 16.33 -9.97 4.31
N GLY A 205 15.69 -8.86 3.93
CA GLY A 205 16.19 -8.00 2.85
C GLY A 205 17.56 -7.37 3.13
N ILE A 206 17.87 -7.07 4.38
CA ILE A 206 19.19 -6.56 4.80
C ILE A 206 20.19 -7.72 4.84
N GLU A 207 19.85 -8.87 5.40
CA GLU A 207 20.71 -10.05 5.48
C GLU A 207 21.10 -10.56 4.10
N ASP A 208 20.19 -10.50 3.14
CA ASP A 208 20.40 -10.87 1.74
C ASP A 208 21.16 -9.80 0.92
N GLY A 209 21.40 -8.61 1.48
CA GLY A 209 22.09 -7.51 0.83
C GLY A 209 21.25 -6.75 -0.22
N PHE A 210 19.93 -6.94 -0.26
CA PHE A 210 19.05 -6.20 -1.16
C PHE A 210 18.55 -4.88 -0.58
N LEU A 211 18.59 -4.73 0.76
CA LEU A 211 18.24 -3.50 1.46
C LEU A 211 19.42 -3.00 2.27
N ALA A 212 19.59 -1.69 2.34
CA ALA A 212 20.64 -1.07 3.12
C ALA A 212 20.40 -1.28 4.63
N PRO A 213 21.45 -1.59 5.40
CA PRO A 213 21.34 -1.60 6.84
C PRO A 213 21.04 -0.19 7.38
N PHE A 214 20.31 -0.12 8.49
CA PHE A 214 20.03 1.15 9.15
C PHE A 214 20.47 1.12 10.62
N ARG A 215 20.72 2.29 11.16
CA ARG A 215 21.00 2.49 12.57
C ARG A 215 19.90 3.36 13.17
N VAL A 216 19.26 2.87 14.22
CA VAL A 216 18.28 3.65 14.98
C VAL A 216 19.03 4.45 16.03
N ILE A 217 18.86 5.77 16.02
CA ILE A 217 19.33 6.67 17.08
C ILE A 217 18.08 7.17 17.80
N ASN A 218 17.90 6.76 19.04
CA ASN A 218 16.83 7.27 19.89
C ASN A 218 17.31 8.57 20.52
N ILE A 219 16.68 9.68 20.14
CA ILE A 219 16.88 10.97 20.77
C ILE A 219 15.84 11.10 21.87
N MET A 220 16.29 11.06 23.12
CA MET A 220 15.45 11.35 24.27
C MET A 220 15.59 12.84 24.60
N THR A 221 14.47 13.53 24.62
CA THR A 221 14.39 14.92 25.06
C THR A 221 13.89 14.95 26.49
N ASP A 222 14.31 15.93 27.30
CA ASP A 222 13.84 16.11 28.68
C ASP A 222 12.32 16.30 28.80
N ILE A 223 11.67 16.47 27.65
CA ILE A 223 10.23 16.72 27.53
C ILE A 223 9.48 15.42 27.17
N GLY A 224 10.17 14.30 26.96
CA GLY A 224 9.60 13.03 26.48
C GLY A 224 8.48 12.47 27.38
N ASP A 225 8.61 12.63 28.70
CA ASP A 225 7.64 12.16 29.71
C ASP A 225 6.50 13.14 29.99
N GLY A 226 6.47 14.26 29.26
CA GLY A 226 5.52 15.35 29.45
C GLY A 226 6.20 16.64 29.94
N TRP A 227 5.65 17.75 29.49
CA TRP A 227 6.10 19.09 29.88
C TRP A 227 5.05 19.80 30.70
N ARG A 228 5.48 20.54 31.75
CA ARG A 228 4.61 21.35 32.59
C ARG A 228 5.14 22.79 32.64
N PRO A 229 4.33 23.81 32.39
CA PRO A 229 4.73 25.20 32.47
C PRO A 229 5.13 25.56 33.90
N ARG A 230 6.01 26.54 34.06
CA ARG A 230 6.25 27.17 35.35
C ARG A 230 5.04 28.01 35.73
N LYS A 231 4.72 28.10 37.02
CA LYS A 231 3.61 28.89 37.52
C LYS A 231 3.62 30.32 36.97
N GLY A 232 2.57 30.74 36.29
CA GLY A 232 2.46 32.03 35.63
C GLY A 232 3.26 32.21 34.34
N GLN A 233 3.72 31.09 33.72
CA GLN A 233 4.40 31.15 32.43
C GLN A 233 3.41 31.56 31.35
N ARG A 234 3.86 32.43 30.46
CA ARG A 234 3.04 32.97 29.36
C ARG A 234 3.56 32.48 28.01
N ASP A 235 2.65 32.35 27.04
CA ASP A 235 2.97 32.08 25.66
C ASP A 235 3.56 33.30 24.92
N ILE A 236 3.93 33.16 23.67
CA ILE A 236 4.45 34.23 22.81
C ILE A 236 3.44 35.37 22.58
N SER A 237 2.16 35.12 22.79
CA SER A 237 1.08 36.09 22.67
C SER A 237 0.75 36.78 24.00
N GLY A 238 1.45 36.41 25.09
CA GLY A 238 1.29 36.97 26.43
C GLY A 238 0.18 36.33 27.26
N ASN A 239 -0.50 35.29 26.78
CA ASN A 239 -1.52 34.56 27.53
C ASN A 239 -0.87 33.60 28.54
N GLU A 240 -1.49 33.42 29.69
CA GLU A 240 -1.01 32.45 30.68
C GLU A 240 -1.26 31.02 30.18
N ILE A 241 -0.20 30.17 30.20
CA ILE A 241 -0.29 28.76 29.82
C ILE A 241 -0.93 27.99 30.95
N GLU A 242 -1.92 27.15 30.64
CA GLU A 242 -2.63 26.33 31.62
C GLU A 242 -1.68 25.41 32.39
N ASP A 243 -1.78 25.40 33.72
CA ASP A 243 -0.93 24.60 34.62
C ASP A 243 -1.37 23.13 34.61
N ARG A 244 -0.98 22.39 33.56
CA ARG A 244 -1.18 20.95 33.42
C ARG A 244 0.05 20.28 32.78
N ILE A 245 0.09 18.96 32.81
CA ILE A 245 1.11 18.21 32.07
C ILE A 245 0.67 18.08 30.60
N TYR A 246 1.49 18.57 29.70
CA TYR A 246 1.34 18.40 28.25
C TYR A 246 2.10 17.17 27.80
N THR A 247 1.44 16.26 27.11
CA THR A 247 1.98 14.98 26.64
C THR A 247 2.18 14.98 25.12
N ASN A 248 2.67 13.88 24.56
CA ASN A 248 2.88 13.74 23.13
C ASN A 248 1.63 14.02 22.26
N SER A 249 0.43 13.85 22.81
CA SER A 249 -0.82 14.17 22.12
C SER A 249 -1.14 15.66 22.06
N ASP A 250 -0.53 16.46 22.93
CA ASP A 250 -0.73 17.91 22.98
C ASP A 250 0.26 18.68 22.12
N TYR A 251 1.44 18.08 21.86
CA TYR A 251 2.49 18.74 21.10
C TYR A 251 2.09 18.90 19.63
N ASP A 252 2.46 20.03 19.05
CA ASP A 252 2.18 20.47 17.68
C ASP A 252 0.69 20.71 17.40
N TYR A 253 -0.20 20.42 18.37
CA TYR A 253 -1.64 20.69 18.27
C TYR A 253 -2.11 21.73 19.29
N ASN A 254 -1.85 21.51 20.60
CA ASN A 254 -2.25 22.41 21.68
C ASN A 254 -1.10 23.32 22.12
N ILE A 255 0.15 22.88 21.98
CA ILE A 255 1.35 23.60 22.36
C ILE A 255 2.51 23.29 21.43
N VAL A 256 3.29 24.30 21.07
CA VAL A 256 4.53 24.21 20.32
C VAL A 256 5.70 24.58 21.23
N ILE A 257 6.69 23.71 21.36
CA ILE A 257 7.88 23.91 22.16
C ILE A 257 9.09 23.95 21.23
N GLU A 258 9.76 25.11 21.12
CA GLU A 258 10.90 25.30 20.19
C GLU A 258 12.03 24.31 20.42
N ASP A 259 12.36 24.01 21.68
CA ASP A 259 13.44 23.06 22.04
C ASP A 259 13.18 21.63 21.55
N ARG A 260 11.90 21.29 21.25
CA ARG A 260 11.53 20.01 20.65
C ARG A 260 11.67 20.00 19.13
N ILE A 261 11.41 21.13 18.50
CA ILE A 261 11.43 21.26 17.04
C ILE A 261 12.86 21.18 16.51
N GLN A 262 13.83 21.76 17.18
CA GLN A 262 15.24 21.75 16.75
C GLN A 262 15.82 20.36 16.52
N PRO A 263 15.72 19.37 17.44
CA PRO A 263 16.21 18.01 17.19
C PRO A 263 15.52 17.31 16.03
N VAL A 264 14.20 17.51 15.86
CA VAL A 264 13.42 16.91 14.77
C VAL A 264 13.82 17.53 13.43
N SER A 265 13.94 18.84 13.37
CA SER A 265 14.40 19.57 12.17
C SER A 265 15.82 19.17 11.78
N TYR A 266 16.73 19.04 12.78
CA TYR A 266 18.10 18.62 12.55
C TYR A 266 18.20 17.19 11.99
N THR A 267 17.41 16.25 12.48
CA THR A 267 17.38 14.87 11.95
C THR A 267 16.92 14.82 10.50
N HIS A 268 15.99 15.68 10.09
CA HIS A 268 15.55 15.77 8.70
C HIS A 268 16.57 16.45 7.79
N LEU A 269 17.30 17.43 8.28
CA LEU A 269 18.32 18.17 7.52
C LEU A 269 19.65 17.41 7.36
N THR A 270 19.98 16.51 8.28
CA THR A 270 21.25 15.76 8.29
C THR A 270 21.19 14.38 7.69
N LEU A 271 20.01 13.90 7.32
CA LEU A 271 19.91 12.69 6.51
C LEU A 271 20.53 12.98 5.12
N PRO A 272 21.58 12.23 4.72
CA PRO A 272 22.20 12.45 3.42
C PRO A 272 21.16 12.22 2.34
N THR A 273 20.82 13.28 1.60
CA THR A 273 19.92 13.23 0.46
C THR A 273 20.58 12.67 -0.80
N LYS A 274 21.88 12.35 -0.74
CA LYS A 274 22.65 11.67 -1.76
C LYS A 274 23.31 10.43 -1.17
N LEU A 275 22.87 9.27 -1.62
CA LEU A 275 23.71 8.10 -1.70
C LEU A 275 24.67 8.36 -2.88
N GLU A 276 25.87 8.83 -2.58
CA GLU A 276 26.98 8.71 -3.51
C GLU A 276 27.45 7.25 -3.40
N VAL A 277 27.24 6.50 -4.48
CA VAL A 277 27.81 5.17 -4.70
C VAL A 277 29.22 5.37 -5.27
#